data_6f527dbbbbd28d85de1cc551000b1c66
#
_entry.id   6f527dbbbbd28d85de1cc551000b1c66
#
_cell.length_a   1.000
_cell.length_b   1.000
_cell.length_c   1.000
_cell.angle_alpha   90.00
_cell.angle_beta   90.00
_cell.angle_gamma   90.00
#
_symmetry.space_group_name_H-M   'P 1'
#
loop_
_entity.id
_entity.type
_entity.pdbx_description
1 polymer ?
#
loop_
_entity_poly.entity_id
_entity_poly.type
_entity_poly.pdbx_seq_one_letter_code
_entity_poly.pdbx_strand_id
1 'polypeptide(L)'
;PLEEEATYVMKVSYNRGAQTLICRIAADAGETDCRAGMALTQQIWEDAGLDTLGAALVDGSGLAGNFITPENAVQIQSIMAARPDAEAWRDTMPILGVDGSLADVQKDSPAAGKVFAKTGTLLGGDPFNGRFRLATKTLGGVMDTKGGRHLAFTIIVNQGFADDVKGVFQANDDVGKVAALIQQAY
;
A
#
# COMPACT_ATOMS: atom_id res chain seq x y z
N PRO A 1 -1.72 18.97 -10.83
CA PRO A 1 -0.59 18.89 -9.90
C PRO A 1 -0.28 17.42 -9.56
N LEU A 2 0.97 17.12 -9.20
CA LEU A 2 1.38 15.74 -8.85
C LEU A 2 0.59 15.19 -7.66
N GLU A 3 0.29 16.03 -6.69
CA GLU A 3 -0.50 15.65 -5.51
C GLU A 3 -1.91 15.14 -5.87
N GLU A 4 -2.62 15.80 -6.79
CA GLU A 4 -3.94 15.37 -7.25
C GLU A 4 -3.87 14.02 -7.99
N GLU A 5 -2.85 13.84 -8.83
CA GLU A 5 -2.60 12.59 -9.54
C GLU A 5 -2.28 11.46 -8.55
N ALA A 6 -1.37 11.70 -7.59
CA ALA A 6 -1.01 10.76 -6.56
C ALA A 6 -2.22 10.39 -5.70
N THR A 7 -3.04 11.38 -5.29
CA THR A 7 -4.28 11.16 -4.54
C THR A 7 -5.23 10.24 -5.30
N TYR A 8 -5.48 10.51 -6.58
CA TYR A 8 -6.33 9.65 -7.39
C TYR A 8 -5.77 8.23 -7.48
N VAL A 9 -4.47 8.08 -7.80
CA VAL A 9 -3.80 6.78 -7.90
C VAL A 9 -3.94 5.98 -6.60
N MET A 10 -3.74 6.63 -5.45
CA MET A 10 -3.78 5.98 -4.14
C MET A 10 -5.20 5.63 -3.72
N LYS A 11 -6.16 6.58 -3.81
CA LYS A 11 -7.55 6.39 -3.34
C LYS A 11 -8.29 5.31 -4.11
N VAL A 12 -8.16 5.27 -5.46
CA VAL A 12 -8.86 4.28 -6.29
C VAL A 12 -7.99 3.07 -6.67
N SER A 13 -6.73 3.03 -6.20
CA SER A 13 -5.79 1.95 -6.53
C SER A 13 -5.56 1.79 -8.04
N TYR A 14 -5.24 2.90 -8.73
CA TYR A 14 -5.11 2.96 -10.18
C TYR A 14 -3.74 2.47 -10.65
N ASN A 15 -3.63 1.17 -10.96
CA ASN A 15 -2.38 0.51 -11.35
C ASN A 15 -1.65 1.18 -12.52
N ARG A 16 -2.39 1.59 -13.57
CA ARG A 16 -1.78 2.27 -14.73
C ARG A 16 -1.21 3.62 -14.35
N GLY A 17 -1.88 4.38 -13.47
CA GLY A 17 -1.36 5.64 -12.94
C GLY A 17 -0.05 5.43 -12.19
N ALA A 18 -0.01 4.44 -11.27
CA ALA A 18 1.20 4.11 -10.55
C ALA A 18 2.36 3.74 -11.49
N GLN A 19 2.11 2.92 -12.51
CA GLN A 19 3.12 2.60 -13.53
C GLN A 19 3.55 3.83 -14.34
N THR A 20 2.62 4.75 -14.64
CA THR A 20 2.94 5.99 -15.37
C THR A 20 3.89 6.88 -14.57
N LEU A 21 3.78 6.91 -13.24
CA LEU A 21 4.72 7.65 -12.38
C LEU A 21 6.15 7.10 -12.49
N ILE A 22 6.33 5.78 -12.59
CA ILE A 22 7.64 5.17 -12.86
C ILE A 22 8.19 5.60 -14.24
N CYS A 23 7.33 5.59 -15.26
CA CYS A 23 7.72 6.08 -16.59
C CYS A 23 8.09 7.58 -16.57
N ARG A 24 7.43 8.37 -15.73
CA ARG A 24 7.71 9.78 -15.58
C ARG A 24 9.09 10.01 -14.93
N ILE A 25 9.46 9.22 -13.93
CA ILE A 25 10.79 9.26 -13.32
C ILE A 25 11.87 8.98 -14.39
N ALA A 26 11.66 7.98 -15.24
CA ALA A 26 12.56 7.71 -16.36
C ALA A 26 12.66 8.90 -17.32
N ALA A 27 11.52 9.44 -17.76
CA ALA A 27 11.47 10.56 -18.70
C ALA A 27 12.12 11.82 -18.16
N ASP A 28 11.93 12.15 -16.89
CA ASP A 28 12.54 13.31 -16.23
C ASP A 28 14.08 13.18 -16.14
N ALA A 29 14.60 11.93 -16.16
CA ALA A 29 16.04 11.63 -16.28
C ALA A 29 16.55 11.55 -17.75
N GLY A 30 15.69 11.80 -18.73
CA GLY A 30 16.04 11.74 -20.15
C GLY A 30 15.99 10.32 -20.78
N GLU A 31 15.44 9.35 -20.04
CA GLU A 31 15.31 7.96 -20.50
C GLU A 31 14.03 7.76 -21.30
N THR A 32 14.07 6.86 -22.29
CA THR A 32 12.91 6.51 -23.12
C THR A 32 12.26 5.17 -22.75
N ASP A 33 12.91 4.38 -21.90
CA ASP A 33 12.41 3.10 -21.40
C ASP A 33 11.94 3.23 -19.94
N CYS A 34 10.65 2.97 -19.70
CA CYS A 34 10.09 3.01 -18.33
C CYS A 34 10.82 2.11 -17.33
N ARG A 35 11.50 1.05 -17.80
CA ARG A 35 12.29 0.18 -16.91
C ARG A 35 13.45 0.90 -16.25
N ALA A 36 14.01 1.93 -16.89
CA ALA A 36 15.01 2.79 -16.25
C ALA A 36 14.47 3.49 -15.01
N GLY A 37 13.18 3.82 -14.99
CA GLY A 37 12.51 4.41 -13.84
C GLY A 37 12.54 3.52 -12.59
N MET A 38 12.55 2.20 -12.74
CA MET A 38 12.67 1.28 -11.59
C MET A 38 14.06 1.36 -10.95
N ALA A 39 15.13 1.37 -11.76
CA ALA A 39 16.50 1.53 -11.25
C ALA A 39 16.70 2.91 -10.59
N LEU A 40 16.15 3.96 -11.18
CA LEU A 40 16.17 5.29 -10.59
C LEU A 40 15.36 5.36 -9.27
N THR A 41 14.22 4.67 -9.21
CA THR A 41 13.43 4.56 -7.99
C THR A 41 14.21 3.83 -6.88
N GLN A 42 14.92 2.75 -7.23
CA GLN A 42 15.81 2.07 -6.28
C GLN A 42 16.85 3.05 -5.71
N GLN A 43 17.56 3.77 -6.57
CA GLN A 43 18.56 4.75 -6.14
C GLN A 43 17.98 5.83 -5.23
N ILE A 44 16.79 6.36 -5.55
CA ILE A 44 16.10 7.35 -4.72
C ILE A 44 15.84 6.78 -3.30
N TRP A 45 15.43 5.51 -3.19
CA TRP A 45 15.17 4.88 -1.91
C TRP A 45 16.46 4.57 -1.14
N GLU A 46 17.53 4.14 -1.82
CA GLU A 46 18.86 3.94 -1.21
C GLU A 46 19.42 5.25 -0.66
N ASP A 47 19.32 6.33 -1.42
CA ASP A 47 19.73 7.67 -0.98
C ASP A 47 18.90 8.17 0.21
N ALA A 48 17.64 7.71 0.34
CA ALA A 48 16.78 7.98 1.48
C ALA A 48 17.05 7.02 2.68
N GLY A 49 17.99 6.09 2.54
CA GLY A 49 18.41 5.18 3.62
C GLY A 49 17.64 3.86 3.70
N LEU A 50 16.89 3.48 2.66
CA LEU A 50 16.24 2.17 2.58
C LEU A 50 17.27 1.10 2.21
N ASP A 51 17.28 -0.02 2.95
CA ASP A 51 17.94 -1.26 2.51
C ASP A 51 17.06 -1.94 1.44
N THR A 52 17.39 -1.73 0.16
CA THR A 52 16.58 -2.24 -0.95
C THR A 52 16.69 -3.75 -1.17
N LEU A 53 17.60 -4.47 -0.48
CA LEU A 53 17.74 -5.94 -0.59
C LEU A 53 16.49 -6.69 -0.09
N GLY A 54 15.66 -6.07 0.73
CA GLY A 54 14.38 -6.62 1.18
C GLY A 54 13.23 -6.46 0.17
N ALA A 55 13.47 -5.90 -1.03
CA ALA A 55 12.48 -5.69 -2.07
C ALA A 55 12.98 -6.18 -3.43
N ALA A 56 12.08 -6.74 -4.22
CA ALA A 56 12.27 -7.06 -5.64
C ALA A 56 11.05 -6.56 -6.40
N LEU A 57 11.20 -5.42 -7.07
CA LEU A 57 10.09 -4.73 -7.72
C LEU A 57 10.28 -4.73 -9.23
N VAL A 58 9.25 -5.10 -9.97
CA VAL A 58 9.24 -5.19 -11.44
C VAL A 58 8.35 -4.15 -12.09
N ASP A 59 7.44 -3.54 -11.33
CA ASP A 59 6.57 -2.45 -11.78
C ASP A 59 6.20 -1.50 -10.62
N GLY A 60 5.58 -0.39 -10.96
CA GLY A 60 5.12 0.61 -9.99
C GLY A 60 3.75 0.30 -9.34
N SER A 61 3.08 -0.78 -9.74
CA SER A 61 1.70 -1.05 -9.34
C SER A 61 1.52 -2.19 -8.34
N GLY A 62 2.56 -2.99 -8.10
CA GLY A 62 2.52 -4.12 -7.18
C GLY A 62 1.85 -5.37 -7.75
N LEU A 63 1.81 -5.53 -9.08
CA LEU A 63 1.32 -6.74 -9.73
C LEU A 63 2.26 -7.94 -9.52
N ALA A 64 1.91 -9.09 -10.10
CA ALA A 64 2.68 -10.33 -9.95
C ALA A 64 4.15 -10.14 -10.33
N GLY A 65 5.06 -10.62 -9.47
CA GLY A 65 6.50 -10.44 -9.64
C GLY A 65 7.12 -9.42 -8.67
N ASN A 66 6.30 -8.62 -7.99
CA ASN A 66 6.77 -7.74 -6.92
C ASN A 66 6.78 -8.48 -5.58
N PHE A 67 7.87 -8.32 -4.85
CA PHE A 67 8.06 -8.86 -3.50
C PHE A 67 8.65 -7.78 -2.60
N ILE A 68 8.19 -7.72 -1.37
CA ILE A 68 8.72 -6.82 -0.35
C ILE A 68 8.61 -7.48 1.03
N THR A 69 9.64 -7.33 1.85
CA THR A 69 9.57 -7.77 3.25
C THR A 69 8.68 -6.82 4.06
N PRO A 70 8.00 -7.29 5.12
CA PRO A 70 7.26 -6.41 6.02
C PRO A 70 8.14 -5.30 6.62
N GLU A 71 9.41 -5.60 6.90
CA GLU A 71 10.37 -4.64 7.41
C GLU A 71 10.62 -3.50 6.42
N ASN A 72 10.91 -3.81 5.15
CA ASN A 72 11.08 -2.77 4.12
C ASN A 72 9.81 -1.96 3.91
N ALA A 73 8.65 -2.59 3.90
CA ALA A 73 7.39 -1.90 3.74
C ALA A 73 7.16 -0.88 4.88
N VAL A 74 7.47 -1.25 6.14
CA VAL A 74 7.40 -0.32 7.29
C VAL A 74 8.48 0.76 7.21
N GLN A 75 9.68 0.41 6.76
CA GLN A 75 10.78 1.37 6.62
C GLN A 75 10.43 2.47 5.58
N ILE A 76 9.84 2.10 4.43
CA ILE A 76 9.33 3.06 3.45
C ILE A 76 8.31 4.03 4.09
N GLN A 77 7.34 3.52 4.85
CA GLN A 77 6.35 4.34 5.54
C GLN A 77 7.01 5.29 6.55
N SER A 78 8.00 4.79 7.27
CA SER A 78 8.73 5.59 8.27
C SER A 78 9.57 6.70 7.64
N ILE A 79 10.25 6.41 6.53
CA ILE A 79 11.00 7.41 5.74
C ILE A 79 10.05 8.50 5.24
N MET A 80 8.91 8.12 4.65
CA MET A 80 7.93 9.08 4.14
C MET A 80 7.31 9.92 5.25
N ALA A 81 7.02 9.33 6.41
CA ALA A 81 6.47 10.04 7.57
C ALA A 81 7.45 11.04 8.21
N ALA A 82 8.76 10.90 7.97
CA ALA A 82 9.79 11.81 8.47
C ALA A 82 10.11 12.98 7.51
N ARG A 83 9.52 13.02 6.32
CA ARG A 83 9.78 14.04 5.31
C ARG A 83 9.06 15.37 5.64
N PRO A 84 9.55 16.51 5.14
CA PRO A 84 8.86 17.79 5.28
C PRO A 84 7.46 17.83 4.64
N ASP A 85 7.21 17.00 3.61
CA ASP A 85 5.96 16.87 2.87
C ASP A 85 5.11 15.66 3.33
N ALA A 86 5.38 15.12 4.53
CA ALA A 86 4.71 13.93 5.08
C ALA A 86 3.19 14.08 5.18
N GLU A 87 2.68 15.28 5.47
CA GLU A 87 1.24 15.53 5.55
C GLU A 87 0.57 15.38 4.18
N ALA A 88 1.13 16.04 3.15
CA ALA A 88 0.64 15.91 1.78
C ALA A 88 0.68 14.45 1.28
N TRP A 89 1.76 13.72 1.58
CA TRP A 89 1.85 12.29 1.27
C TRP A 89 0.77 11.48 2.01
N ARG A 90 0.58 11.69 3.31
CA ARG A 90 -0.43 10.99 4.12
C ARG A 90 -1.84 11.21 3.54
N ASP A 91 -2.16 12.42 3.12
CA ASP A 91 -3.47 12.80 2.62
C ASP A 91 -3.80 12.17 1.26
N THR A 92 -2.80 11.68 0.51
CA THR A 92 -3.04 10.87 -0.70
C THR A 92 -3.62 9.49 -0.38
N MET A 93 -3.40 8.95 0.82
CA MET A 93 -3.80 7.57 1.15
C MET A 93 -5.30 7.43 1.41
N PRO A 94 -5.89 6.25 1.12
CA PRO A 94 -7.19 5.88 1.65
C PRO A 94 -7.24 5.99 3.18
N ILE A 95 -8.39 6.43 3.70
CA ILE A 95 -8.62 6.63 5.13
C ILE A 95 -9.64 5.60 5.63
N LEU A 96 -9.28 4.83 6.64
CA LEU A 96 -10.12 3.78 7.21
C LEU A 96 -11.49 4.33 7.62
N GLY A 97 -12.54 3.70 7.10
CA GLY A 97 -13.94 4.06 7.37
C GLY A 97 -14.40 5.39 6.80
N VAL A 98 -13.60 6.04 5.92
CA VAL A 98 -13.89 7.38 5.40
C VAL A 98 -13.89 7.44 3.88
N ASP A 99 -12.81 7.02 3.22
CA ASP A 99 -12.67 7.19 1.78
C ASP A 99 -11.81 6.12 1.08
N GLY A 100 -11.77 6.24 -0.26
CA GLY A 100 -10.98 5.39 -1.13
C GLY A 100 -11.31 3.91 -0.97
N SER A 101 -10.31 3.04 -1.10
CA SER A 101 -10.47 1.58 -0.97
C SER A 101 -10.78 1.12 0.47
N LEU A 102 -10.82 2.03 1.43
CA LEU A 102 -11.11 1.77 2.85
C LEU A 102 -12.43 2.41 3.33
N ALA A 103 -13.21 3.04 2.45
CA ALA A 103 -14.43 3.78 2.80
C ALA A 103 -15.41 2.97 3.66
N ASP A 104 -15.63 1.71 3.33
CA ASP A 104 -16.57 0.84 4.03
C ASP A 104 -15.90 -0.13 5.03
N VAL A 105 -14.57 -0.03 5.19
CA VAL A 105 -13.79 -0.92 6.06
C VAL A 105 -13.75 -0.33 7.46
N GLN A 106 -14.32 -1.06 8.45
CA GLN A 106 -14.31 -0.65 9.87
C GLN A 106 -14.89 0.75 10.12
N LYS A 107 -15.88 1.18 9.34
CA LYS A 107 -16.46 2.55 9.40
C LYS A 107 -17.10 2.89 10.75
N ASP A 108 -17.59 1.89 11.47
CA ASP A 108 -18.21 2.06 12.80
C ASP A 108 -17.19 1.86 13.94
N SER A 109 -15.91 1.65 13.62
CA SER A 109 -14.83 1.48 14.58
C SER A 109 -14.37 2.84 15.13
N PRO A 110 -13.94 2.93 16.41
CA PRO A 110 -13.26 4.11 16.93
C PRO A 110 -11.96 4.50 16.18
N ALA A 111 -11.40 3.57 15.39
CA ALA A 111 -10.24 3.82 14.55
C ALA A 111 -10.57 4.48 13.20
N ALA A 112 -11.86 4.62 12.84
CA ALA A 112 -12.26 5.33 11.63
C ALA A 112 -11.69 6.76 11.61
N GLY A 113 -11.13 7.17 10.47
CA GLY A 113 -10.47 8.46 10.32
C GLY A 113 -9.08 8.59 10.96
N LYS A 114 -8.52 7.49 11.55
CA LYS A 114 -7.24 7.50 12.25
C LYS A 114 -6.15 6.64 11.59
N VAL A 115 -6.50 5.87 10.57
CA VAL A 115 -5.59 4.99 9.84
C VAL A 115 -5.57 5.43 8.38
N PHE A 116 -4.40 5.78 7.89
CA PHE A 116 -4.11 6.26 6.53
C PHE A 116 -3.27 5.19 5.86
N ALA A 117 -3.87 4.41 4.97
CA ALA A 117 -3.19 3.22 4.48
C ALA A 117 -3.64 2.80 3.09
N LYS A 118 -2.70 2.20 2.34
CA LYS A 118 -2.95 1.62 1.03
C LYS A 118 -3.21 0.12 1.15
N THR A 119 -4.29 -0.32 0.53
CA THR A 119 -4.58 -1.75 0.36
C THR A 119 -3.83 -2.34 -0.84
N GLY A 120 -3.46 -3.60 -0.74
CA GLY A 120 -3.03 -4.43 -1.87
C GLY A 120 -3.83 -5.71 -1.93
N THR A 121 -4.16 -6.17 -3.14
CA THR A 121 -4.85 -7.45 -3.37
C THR A 121 -4.36 -8.06 -4.66
N LEU A 122 -3.73 -9.22 -4.56
CA LEU A 122 -3.35 -10.03 -5.72
C LEU A 122 -4.14 -11.33 -5.71
N LEU A 123 -5.03 -11.47 -6.68
CA LEU A 123 -5.89 -12.63 -6.84
C LEU A 123 -5.41 -13.54 -7.96
N GLY A 124 -5.56 -14.84 -7.74
CA GLY A 124 -5.47 -15.87 -8.75
C GLY A 124 -6.63 -16.85 -8.64
N GLY A 125 -6.65 -17.83 -9.52
CA GLY A 125 -7.59 -18.96 -9.42
C GLY A 125 -6.96 -20.16 -8.71
N ASP A 126 -7.82 -20.96 -8.07
CA ASP A 126 -7.57 -22.35 -7.69
C ASP A 126 -8.55 -23.23 -8.50
N PRO A 127 -8.22 -23.55 -9.77
CA PRO A 127 -9.12 -24.30 -10.63
C PRO A 127 -9.33 -25.74 -10.15
N PHE A 128 -8.42 -26.26 -9.33
CA PHE A 128 -8.54 -27.60 -8.77
C PHE A 128 -9.72 -27.72 -7.79
N ASN A 129 -9.95 -26.67 -6.98
CA ASN A 129 -11.04 -26.63 -6.01
C ASN A 129 -12.15 -25.65 -6.38
N GLY A 130 -12.06 -24.95 -7.50
CA GLY A 130 -13.08 -24.00 -7.97
C GLY A 130 -13.20 -22.73 -7.12
N ARG A 131 -12.12 -22.28 -6.47
CA ARG A 131 -12.12 -21.10 -5.56
C ARG A 131 -11.08 -20.07 -5.97
N PHE A 132 -11.13 -18.91 -5.31
CA PHE A 132 -10.11 -17.87 -5.43
C PHE A 132 -8.90 -18.18 -4.57
N ARG A 133 -7.71 -17.98 -5.12
CA ARG A 133 -6.46 -17.94 -4.39
C ARG A 133 -6.09 -16.47 -4.15
N LEU A 134 -6.11 -16.06 -2.91
CA LEU A 134 -5.60 -14.77 -2.47
C LEU A 134 -4.08 -14.88 -2.33
N ALA A 135 -3.36 -14.62 -3.42
CA ALA A 135 -1.90 -14.74 -3.45
C ALA A 135 -1.26 -13.82 -2.40
N THR A 136 -1.77 -12.58 -2.30
CA THR A 136 -1.46 -11.68 -1.18
C THR A 136 -2.61 -10.71 -0.93
N LYS A 137 -2.79 -10.35 0.35
CA LYS A 137 -3.62 -9.25 0.82
C LYS A 137 -2.80 -8.40 1.77
N THR A 138 -2.73 -7.09 1.54
CA THR A 138 -1.92 -6.19 2.34
C THR A 138 -2.69 -4.95 2.76
N LEU A 139 -2.24 -4.36 3.88
CA LEU A 139 -2.60 -3.03 4.32
C LEU A 139 -1.36 -2.40 4.95
N GLY A 140 -0.88 -1.28 4.40
CA GLY A 140 0.31 -0.61 4.91
C GLY A 140 0.19 0.91 4.85
N GLY A 141 0.71 1.58 5.86
CA GLY A 141 0.62 3.03 5.97
C GLY A 141 1.01 3.55 7.35
N VAL A 142 0.33 4.60 7.77
CA VAL A 142 0.53 5.25 9.08
C VAL A 142 -0.78 5.38 9.83
N MET A 143 -0.70 5.51 11.15
CA MET A 143 -1.87 5.70 12.00
C MET A 143 -1.60 6.61 13.19
N ASP A 144 -2.63 7.33 13.59
CA ASP A 144 -2.68 8.08 14.84
C ASP A 144 -3.31 7.19 15.90
N THR A 145 -2.53 6.72 16.88
CA THR A 145 -3.01 5.77 17.87
C THR A 145 -3.86 6.45 18.95
N LYS A 146 -4.67 5.66 19.66
CA LYS A 146 -5.48 6.13 20.78
C LYS A 146 -4.62 6.76 21.88
N GLY A 147 -3.41 6.25 22.08
CA GLY A 147 -2.45 6.78 23.05
C GLY A 147 -1.66 8.00 22.57
N GLY A 148 -1.99 8.56 21.40
CA GLY A 148 -1.35 9.77 20.85
C GLY A 148 0.00 9.54 20.15
N ARG A 149 0.34 8.29 19.82
CA ARG A 149 1.54 7.97 19.05
C ARG A 149 1.23 7.93 17.55
N HIS A 150 2.22 8.25 16.73
CA HIS A 150 2.20 8.01 15.28
C HIS A 150 2.95 6.72 14.99
N LEU A 151 2.31 5.77 14.34
CA LEU A 151 2.90 4.48 13.99
C LEU A 151 2.90 4.28 12.47
N ALA A 152 4.03 3.81 11.93
CA ALA A 152 4.09 3.16 10.63
C ALA A 152 3.78 1.66 10.82
N PHE A 153 3.02 1.07 9.91
CA PHE A 153 2.65 -0.34 10.01
C PHE A 153 2.51 -1.00 8.65
N THR A 154 2.64 -2.31 8.63
CA THR A 154 2.32 -3.15 7.48
C THR A 154 1.72 -4.47 7.95
N ILE A 155 0.63 -4.89 7.32
CA ILE A 155 -0.02 -6.18 7.51
C ILE A 155 0.03 -6.89 6.16
N ILE A 156 0.60 -8.10 6.12
CA ILE A 156 0.71 -8.93 4.91
C ILE A 156 0.13 -10.31 5.20
N VAL A 157 -0.85 -10.70 4.42
CA VAL A 157 -1.44 -12.06 4.43
C VAL A 157 -1.15 -12.69 3.07
N ASN A 158 -0.41 -13.79 3.06
CA ASN A 158 -0.05 -14.52 1.85
C ASN A 158 -0.73 -15.89 1.79
N GLN A 159 -1.06 -16.34 0.57
CA GLN A 159 -1.56 -17.69 0.28
C GLN A 159 -2.87 -18.02 1.00
N GLY A 160 -3.78 -17.06 1.08
CA GLY A 160 -5.14 -17.29 1.52
C GLY A 160 -6.03 -17.88 0.42
N PHE A 161 -7.19 -18.35 0.82
CA PHE A 161 -8.22 -18.83 -0.11
C PHE A 161 -9.59 -18.24 0.26
N ALA A 162 -10.42 -18.02 -0.74
CA ALA A 162 -11.79 -17.58 -0.58
C ALA A 162 -12.69 -18.37 -1.52
N ASP A 163 -13.82 -18.87 -1.02
CA ASP A 163 -14.74 -19.68 -1.81
C ASP A 163 -15.51 -18.83 -2.83
N ASP A 164 -15.68 -17.55 -2.53
CA ASP A 164 -16.37 -16.58 -3.39
C ASP A 164 -15.77 -15.17 -3.27
N VAL A 165 -16.32 -14.24 -4.06
CA VAL A 165 -15.94 -12.82 -4.05
C VAL A 165 -16.18 -12.16 -2.68
N LYS A 166 -17.18 -12.61 -1.92
CA LYS A 166 -17.46 -12.06 -0.58
C LYS A 166 -16.32 -12.36 0.38
N GLY A 167 -15.74 -13.57 0.30
CA GLY A 167 -14.54 -13.93 1.08
C GLY A 167 -13.33 -13.05 0.76
N VAL A 168 -13.19 -12.58 -0.50
CA VAL A 168 -12.14 -11.62 -0.86
C VAL A 168 -12.37 -10.26 -0.18
N PHE A 169 -13.62 -9.77 -0.15
CA PHE A 169 -13.97 -8.55 0.57
C PHE A 169 -13.83 -8.71 2.09
N GLN A 170 -14.17 -9.88 2.62
CA GLN A 170 -13.96 -10.19 4.04
C GLN A 170 -12.47 -10.06 4.42
N ALA A 171 -11.55 -10.57 3.58
CA ALA A 171 -10.12 -10.41 3.82
C ALA A 171 -9.67 -8.92 3.87
N ASN A 172 -10.37 -8.02 3.15
CA ASN A 172 -10.14 -6.58 3.26
C ASN A 172 -10.57 -6.03 4.63
N ASP A 173 -11.73 -6.46 5.10
CA ASP A 173 -12.24 -6.07 6.42
C ASP A 173 -11.37 -6.65 7.55
N ASP A 174 -10.88 -7.88 7.41
CA ASP A 174 -10.01 -8.54 8.39
C ASP A 174 -8.68 -7.80 8.60
N VAL A 175 -7.98 -7.40 7.53
CA VAL A 175 -6.75 -6.59 7.68
C VAL A 175 -7.05 -5.19 8.25
N GLY A 176 -8.19 -4.60 7.89
CA GLY A 176 -8.67 -3.36 8.48
C GLY A 176 -8.98 -3.49 9.97
N LYS A 177 -9.57 -4.61 10.39
CA LYS A 177 -9.84 -4.91 11.81
C LYS A 177 -8.55 -5.06 12.61
N VAL A 178 -7.54 -5.72 12.06
CA VAL A 178 -6.22 -5.82 12.71
C VAL A 178 -5.61 -4.42 12.88
N ALA A 179 -5.65 -3.58 11.84
CA ALA A 179 -5.17 -2.19 11.94
C ALA A 179 -5.94 -1.39 13.00
N ALA A 180 -7.28 -1.54 13.06
CA ALA A 180 -8.11 -0.88 14.08
C ALA A 180 -7.76 -1.35 15.51
N LEU A 181 -7.48 -2.64 15.70
CA LEU A 181 -7.05 -3.19 16.99
C LEU A 181 -5.69 -2.61 17.42
N ILE A 182 -4.73 -2.51 16.49
CA ILE A 182 -3.42 -1.90 16.74
C ILE A 182 -3.62 -0.43 17.14
N GLN A 183 -4.43 0.33 16.40
CA GLN A 183 -4.72 1.74 16.67
C GLN A 183 -5.30 1.94 18.09
N GLN A 184 -6.16 1.02 18.57
CA GLN A 184 -6.76 1.10 19.89
C GLN A 184 -5.83 0.60 21.01
N ALA A 185 -4.88 -0.31 20.72
CA ALA A 185 -3.98 -0.91 21.71
C ALA A 185 -2.81 0.01 22.10
N TYR A 186 -2.43 0.90 21.22
CA TYR A 186 -1.31 1.83 21.39
C TYR A 186 -1.82 3.28 21.46
#